data_c073c6f1479cec04c16c7b1682a7cbe9
#
_entry.id   c073c6f1479cec04c16c7b1682a7cbe9
#
_cell.length_a   1.000
_cell.length_b   1.000
_cell.length_c   1.000
_cell.angle_alpha   90.00
_cell.angle_beta   90.00
_cell.angle_gamma   90.00
#
_symmetry.space_group_name_H-M   'P 1'
#
loop_
_entity.id
_entity.type
_entity.pdbx_description
1 polymer ?
#
loop_
_entity_poly.entity_id
_entity_poly.type
_entity_poly.pdbx_seq_one_letter_code
_entity_poly.pdbx_strand_id
1 'polypeptide(L)'
;NVYPAEVENIIYRLPQVAEVAVIGVPDETWGEVGRAVAVLKVGQQISEAEIIEFCRQHIGRYKVPKSVVFVDKLPRNPAGKVVKGELRERFGAA
;
A
#
# COMPACT_ATOMS: atom_id res chain seq x y z
N ASN A 1 2.28 4.98 14.18
CA ASN A 1 1.67 5.79 13.14
C ASN A 1 2.00 5.27 11.76
N VAL A 2 1.06 5.44 10.85
CA VAL A 2 1.21 5.10 9.45
C VAL A 2 1.44 6.40 8.67
N TYR A 3 2.30 6.34 7.68
CA TYR A 3 2.66 7.51 6.87
C TYR A 3 2.28 7.26 5.40
N PRO A 4 0.97 7.26 5.08
CA PRO A 4 0.52 6.79 3.77
C PRO A 4 1.11 7.53 2.59
N ALA A 5 1.14 8.86 2.63
CA ALA A 5 1.61 9.63 1.48
C ALA A 5 3.07 9.37 1.16
N GLU A 6 3.91 9.30 2.19
CA GLU A 6 5.34 9.05 1.99
C GLU A 6 5.58 7.67 1.40
N VAL A 7 4.89 6.66 1.94
CA VAL A 7 5.04 5.28 1.47
C VAL A 7 4.51 5.13 0.04
N GLU A 8 3.36 5.72 -0.24
CA GLU A 8 2.78 5.69 -1.58
C GLU A 8 3.74 6.30 -2.59
N ASN A 9 4.34 7.45 -2.27
CA ASN A 9 5.28 8.11 -3.18
C ASN A 9 6.47 7.23 -3.51
N ILE A 10 6.97 6.48 -2.52
CA ILE A 10 8.09 5.57 -2.74
C ILE A 10 7.67 4.41 -3.66
N ILE A 11 6.52 3.81 -3.38
CA ILE A 11 6.04 2.66 -4.17
C ILE A 11 5.77 3.08 -5.62
N TYR A 12 5.27 4.29 -5.83
CA TYR A 12 5.01 4.79 -7.19
C TYR A 12 6.28 4.89 -8.05
N ARG A 13 7.45 4.86 -7.46
CA ARG A 13 8.71 4.85 -8.23
C ARG A 13 8.95 3.54 -8.95
N LEU A 14 8.27 2.47 -8.52
CA LEU A 14 8.41 1.15 -9.15
C LEU A 14 7.66 1.14 -10.48
N PRO A 15 8.33 0.79 -11.59
CA PRO A 15 7.69 0.85 -12.91
C PRO A 15 6.55 -0.15 -13.09
N GLN A 16 6.51 -1.19 -12.26
CA GLN A 16 5.45 -2.19 -12.33
C GLN A 16 4.13 -1.72 -11.73
N VAL A 17 4.16 -0.68 -10.90
CA VAL A 17 2.99 -0.24 -10.13
C VAL A 17 2.21 0.83 -10.90
N ALA A 18 0.93 0.57 -11.14
CA ALA A 18 0.03 1.53 -11.76
C ALA A 18 -0.59 2.46 -10.72
N GLU A 19 -1.04 1.89 -9.59
CA GLU A 19 -1.68 2.65 -8.52
C GLU A 19 -1.36 1.99 -7.20
N VAL A 20 -1.32 2.78 -6.12
CA VAL A 20 -1.16 2.24 -4.78
C VAL A 20 -1.84 3.16 -3.78
N ALA A 21 -2.42 2.55 -2.74
CA ALA A 21 -2.96 3.27 -1.60
C ALA A 21 -2.53 2.52 -0.35
N VAL A 22 -2.04 3.26 0.65
CA VAL A 22 -1.59 2.66 1.90
C VAL A 22 -2.62 2.93 2.98
N ILE A 23 -3.04 1.88 3.68
CA ILE A 23 -4.00 1.97 4.78
C ILE A 23 -3.35 1.47 6.07
N GLY A 24 -3.90 1.88 7.21
CA GLY A 24 -3.50 1.34 8.49
C GLY A 24 -4.32 0.11 8.82
N VAL A 25 -3.67 -0.91 9.34
CA VAL A 25 -4.34 -2.13 9.78
C VAL A 25 -3.90 -2.46 11.20
N PRO A 26 -4.75 -3.15 11.99
CA PRO A 26 -4.40 -3.49 13.37
C PRO A 26 -3.19 -4.41 13.44
N ASP A 27 -2.37 -4.20 14.48
CA ASP A 27 -1.20 -5.05 14.75
C ASP A 27 -1.07 -5.21 16.25
N GLU A 28 -0.83 -6.43 16.71
CA GLU A 28 -0.76 -6.72 18.14
C GLU A 28 0.41 -6.05 18.82
N THR A 29 1.53 -5.93 18.13
CA THR A 29 2.76 -5.36 18.69
C THR A 29 2.79 -3.84 18.62
N TRP A 30 2.42 -3.29 17.47
CA TRP A 30 2.60 -1.87 17.16
C TRP A 30 1.31 -1.05 17.23
N GLY A 31 0.17 -1.69 17.46
CA GLY A 31 -1.14 -1.06 17.43
C GLY A 31 -1.66 -0.92 16.02
N GLU A 32 -0.89 -0.29 15.14
CA GLU A 32 -1.26 -0.11 13.74
C GLU A 32 -0.01 -0.17 12.87
N VAL A 33 -0.13 -0.86 11.74
CA VAL A 33 0.94 -0.93 10.75
C VAL A 33 0.36 -0.64 9.36
N GLY A 34 1.22 -0.33 8.39
CA GLY A 34 0.79 -0.04 7.04
C GLY A 34 0.56 -1.29 6.22
N ARG A 35 -0.46 -1.23 5.37
CA ARG A 35 -0.71 -2.22 4.32
C ARG A 35 -0.86 -1.48 3.01
N ALA A 36 -0.07 -1.84 2.00
CA ALA A 36 -0.19 -1.24 0.69
C ALA A 36 -1.17 -2.05 -0.14
N VAL A 37 -2.12 -1.36 -0.79
CA VAL A 37 -3.05 -1.98 -1.74
C VAL A 37 -2.63 -1.49 -3.11
N ALA A 38 -2.13 -2.38 -3.95
CA ALA A 38 -1.46 -2.01 -5.19
C ALA A 38 -2.16 -2.58 -6.42
N VAL A 39 -2.17 -1.79 -7.49
CA VAL A 39 -2.60 -2.22 -8.82
C VAL A 39 -1.37 -2.26 -9.70
N LEU A 40 -1.09 -3.38 -10.33
CA LEU A 40 0.06 -3.51 -11.22
C LEU A 40 -0.34 -3.12 -12.65
N LYS A 41 0.62 -2.62 -13.39
CA LYS A 41 0.41 -2.35 -14.81
C LYS A 41 0.22 -3.66 -15.56
N VAL A 42 -0.54 -3.61 -16.65
CA VAL A 42 -0.82 -4.79 -17.46
C VAL A 42 0.50 -5.45 -17.88
N GLY A 43 0.56 -6.77 -17.68
CA GLY A 43 1.74 -7.55 -18.06
C GLY A 43 2.93 -7.44 -17.14
N GLN A 44 2.82 -6.66 -16.07
CA GLN A 44 3.93 -6.49 -15.13
C GLN A 44 3.76 -7.37 -13.89
N GLN A 45 4.90 -7.78 -13.32
CA GLN A 45 4.93 -8.62 -12.13
C GLN A 45 5.92 -8.07 -11.12
N ILE A 46 5.53 -8.05 -9.85
CA ILE A 46 6.42 -7.76 -8.74
C ILE A 46 5.80 -8.41 -7.50
N SER A 47 6.62 -8.93 -6.63
CA SER A 47 6.13 -9.62 -5.42
C SER A 47 5.95 -8.65 -4.26
N GLU A 48 5.18 -9.08 -3.27
CA GLU A 48 5.05 -8.37 -2.00
C GLU A 48 6.42 -8.11 -1.38
N ALA A 49 7.26 -9.14 -1.33
CA ALA A 49 8.58 -9.02 -0.73
C ALA A 49 9.46 -7.98 -1.44
N GLU A 50 9.36 -7.93 -2.76
CA GLU A 50 10.13 -6.95 -3.53
C GLU A 50 9.69 -5.52 -3.26
N ILE A 51 8.39 -5.30 -3.14
CA ILE A 51 7.87 -3.96 -2.82
C ILE A 51 8.30 -3.55 -1.43
N ILE A 52 8.19 -4.44 -0.45
CA ILE A 52 8.60 -4.16 0.93
C ILE A 52 10.09 -3.86 0.99
N GLU A 53 10.90 -4.64 0.32
CA GLU A 53 12.35 -4.43 0.31
C GLU A 53 12.71 -3.08 -0.34
N PHE A 54 12.03 -2.70 -1.41
CA PHE A 54 12.24 -1.41 -2.04
C PHE A 54 11.93 -0.28 -1.05
N CYS A 55 10.84 -0.40 -0.31
CA CYS A 55 10.50 0.58 0.72
C CYS A 55 11.58 0.66 1.79
N ARG A 56 12.10 -0.49 2.23
CA ARG A 56 13.13 -0.53 3.27
C ARG A 56 14.40 0.20 2.87
N GLN A 57 14.70 0.25 1.58
CA GLN A 57 15.89 0.94 1.07
C GLN A 57 15.72 2.44 1.01
N HIS A 58 14.47 2.95 1.08
CA HIS A 58 14.21 4.36 0.81
C HIS A 58 13.56 5.12 1.98
N ILE A 59 13.00 4.43 2.97
CA ILE A 59 12.33 5.09 4.11
C ILE A 59 12.69 4.40 5.42
N GLY A 60 12.40 5.08 6.50
CA GLY A 60 12.66 4.59 7.85
C GLY A 60 11.90 3.29 8.11
N ARG A 61 12.54 2.42 8.84
CA ARG A 61 12.06 1.07 9.10
C ARG A 61 10.64 1.03 9.63
N TYR A 62 10.30 1.93 10.55
CA TYR A 62 8.98 1.99 11.17
C TYR A 62 7.89 2.48 10.22
N LYS A 63 8.28 3.02 9.05
CA LYS A 63 7.33 3.48 8.04
C LYS A 63 7.06 2.45 6.95
N VAL A 64 7.86 1.38 6.91
CA VAL A 64 7.74 0.35 5.88
C VAL A 64 6.44 -0.44 6.10
N PRO A 65 5.62 -0.64 5.05
CA PRO A 65 4.40 -1.44 5.22
C PRO A 65 4.74 -2.89 5.56
N LYS A 66 3.88 -3.52 6.35
CA LYS A 66 4.08 -4.90 6.75
C LYS A 66 3.57 -5.88 5.70
N SER A 67 2.66 -5.43 4.83
CA SER A 67 2.06 -6.32 3.84
C SER A 67 1.63 -5.53 2.62
N VAL A 68 1.48 -6.26 1.50
CA VAL A 68 0.98 -5.71 0.24
C VAL A 68 -0.12 -6.62 -0.26
N VAL A 69 -1.24 -6.04 -0.67
CA VAL A 69 -2.34 -6.76 -1.32
C VAL A 69 -2.43 -6.25 -2.74
N PHE A 70 -2.59 -7.16 -3.70
CA PHE A 70 -2.73 -6.80 -5.11
C PHE A 70 -4.19 -6.87 -5.52
N VAL A 71 -4.66 -5.82 -6.20
CA VAL A 71 -6.06 -5.72 -6.65
C VAL A 71 -6.09 -5.25 -8.09
N ASP A 72 -7.23 -5.44 -8.75
CA ASP A 72 -7.39 -5.02 -10.15
C ASP A 72 -7.59 -3.51 -10.28
N LYS A 73 -8.25 -2.91 -9.31
CA LYS A 73 -8.50 -1.46 -9.31
C LYS A 73 -8.75 -0.98 -7.89
N LEU A 74 -8.50 0.31 -7.66
CA LEU A 74 -8.81 0.93 -6.37
C LEU A 74 -10.20 1.55 -6.44
N PRO A 75 -10.97 1.51 -5.34
CA PRO A 75 -12.27 2.18 -5.27
C PRO A 75 -12.09 3.68 -5.31
N ARG A 76 -12.86 4.36 -6.17
CA ARG A 76 -12.79 5.82 -6.30
C ARG A 76 -14.19 6.41 -6.25
N ASN A 77 -14.27 7.63 -5.70
CA ASN A 77 -15.52 8.37 -5.69
C ASN A 77 -15.70 9.08 -7.04
N PRO A 78 -16.85 9.74 -7.29
CA PRO A 78 -17.08 10.43 -8.56
C PRO A 78 -16.04 11.51 -8.89
N ALA A 79 -15.36 12.06 -7.87
CA ALA A 79 -14.32 13.04 -8.09
C ALA A 79 -12.97 12.41 -8.46
N GLY A 80 -12.89 11.08 -8.51
CA GLY A 80 -11.66 10.38 -8.86
C GLY A 80 -10.72 10.09 -7.70
N LYS A 81 -11.11 10.41 -6.47
CA LYS A 81 -10.26 10.16 -5.30
C LYS A 81 -10.45 8.74 -4.79
N VAL A 82 -9.35 8.13 -4.35
CA VAL A 82 -9.39 6.80 -3.75
C VAL A 82 -10.15 6.86 -2.42
N VAL A 83 -11.12 5.94 -2.26
CA VAL A 83 -11.94 5.87 -1.05
C VAL A 83 -11.28 4.90 -0.07
N LYS A 84 -10.42 5.43 0.80
CA LYS A 84 -9.65 4.60 1.73
C LYS A 84 -10.53 3.90 2.76
N GLY A 85 -11.68 4.48 3.10
CA GLY A 85 -12.63 3.83 3.99
C GLY A 85 -13.09 2.49 3.45
N GLU A 86 -13.36 2.41 2.15
CA GLU A 86 -13.75 1.16 1.52
C GLU A 86 -12.60 0.16 1.51
N LEU A 87 -11.37 0.62 1.30
CA LEU A 87 -10.19 -0.25 1.38
C LEU A 87 -10.03 -0.84 2.78
N ARG A 88 -10.28 -0.03 3.81
CA ARG A 88 -10.18 -0.53 5.18
C ARG A 88 -11.25 -1.58 5.47
N GLU A 89 -12.45 -1.42 4.92
CA GLU A 89 -13.51 -2.42 5.09
C GLU A 89 -13.12 -3.75 4.44
N ARG A 90 -12.52 -3.69 3.25
CA ARG A 90 -12.20 -4.88 2.47
C ARG A 90 -10.88 -5.54 2.87
N PHE A 91 -9.89 -4.74 3.25
CA PHE A 91 -8.52 -5.22 3.47
C PHE A 91 -7.94 -4.77 4.80
N GLY A 92 -8.73 -4.21 5.69
CA GLY A 92 -8.23 -3.64 6.93
C GLY A 92 -8.12 -4.60 8.10
N ALA A 93 -8.55 -5.84 7.94
CA ALA A 93 -8.43 -6.84 9.01
C ALA A 93 -6.99 -7.33 9.13
N ALA A 94 -6.60 -7.67 10.35
CA ALA A 94 -5.25 -8.18 10.63
C ALA A 94 -4.99 -9.53 9.97
#